data_0698b34299f456d2c0049953265bb481
#
_entry.id   0698b34299f456d2c0049953265bb481
#
_cell.length_a   1.000
_cell.length_b   1.000
_cell.length_c   1.000
_cell.angle_alpha   90.00
_cell.angle_beta   90.00
_cell.angle_gamma   90.00
#
_symmetry.space_group_name_H-M   'P 1'
#
loop_
_entity.id
_entity.type
_entity.pdbx_description
1 polymer ?
#
loop_
_entity_poly.entity_id
_entity_poly.type
_entity_poly.pdbx_seq_one_letter_code
_entity_poly.pdbx_strand_id
1 'polypeptide(L)'
;ITQAAAGQGDDGATMFSEILQHAVDVDISSMKDYTNPYFNTDNFYTAYAENPYWVLDHNRNKYQDDRVYGKIELAFEIMKGLKAVGRLGGDFTNATQKRWNEKVTFASGSWSELGGKKQQPGTYTERRDKVEQIDATAFLNADYKIGEDIALNGMIGWNLNQQTSSYLKSYLYGLEQPGWFNLANGVDKPMTTTYSDRRRLVGLFAQGE
;
A
#
# COMPACT_ATOMS: atom_id res chain seq x y z
N ILE A 1 5.68 5.30 6.02
CA ILE A 1 4.91 4.93 7.24
C ILE A 1 5.24 3.48 7.57
N THR A 2 5.65 3.21 8.80
CA THR A 2 5.92 1.86 9.30
C THR A 2 4.79 1.47 10.25
N GLN A 3 4.16 0.34 9.99
CA GLN A 3 3.12 -0.21 10.85
C GLN A 3 3.60 -1.57 11.38
N ALA A 4 3.20 -1.91 12.60
CA ALA A 4 3.39 -3.26 13.09
C ALA A 4 2.59 -4.24 12.23
N ALA A 5 3.21 -5.37 11.88
CA ALA A 5 2.50 -6.44 11.21
C ALA A 5 1.49 -7.09 12.18
N ALA A 6 0.53 -7.81 11.62
CA ALA A 6 -0.35 -8.65 12.42
C ALA A 6 0.45 -9.63 13.28
N GLY A 7 -0.13 -10.04 14.38
CA GLY A 7 0.45 -11.04 15.28
C GLY A 7 0.63 -12.39 14.62
N GLN A 8 1.15 -13.34 15.37
CA GLN A 8 1.47 -14.69 14.91
C GLN A 8 0.29 -15.66 14.98
N GLY A 9 -0.92 -15.18 15.28
CA GLY A 9 -2.08 -16.05 15.33
C GLY A 9 -2.24 -16.90 14.05
N ASP A 10 -2.72 -18.10 14.17
CA ASP A 10 -2.97 -19.05 13.08
C ASP A 10 -3.88 -18.51 11.98
N ASP A 11 -4.63 -17.47 12.29
CA ASP A 11 -5.68 -16.87 11.48
C ASP A 11 -5.32 -15.51 10.89
N GLY A 12 -4.10 -15.05 11.04
CA GLY A 12 -3.66 -13.73 10.60
C GLY A 12 -4.21 -12.60 11.44
N ALA A 13 -4.42 -12.84 12.72
CA ALA A 13 -4.93 -11.87 13.70
C ALA A 13 -4.16 -10.55 13.65
N THR A 14 -4.88 -9.46 13.86
CA THR A 14 -4.29 -8.13 13.99
C THR A 14 -3.71 -7.94 15.39
N MET A 15 -2.79 -6.97 15.57
CA MET A 15 -2.28 -6.61 16.88
C MET A 15 -3.43 -6.29 17.87
N PHE A 16 -4.51 -5.70 17.40
CA PHE A 16 -5.69 -5.42 18.21
C PHE A 16 -6.38 -6.70 18.69
N SER A 17 -6.56 -7.70 17.81
CA SER A 17 -7.13 -8.98 18.21
C SER A 17 -6.20 -9.77 19.14
N GLU A 18 -4.89 -9.68 18.97
CA GLU A 18 -3.93 -10.25 19.91
C GLU A 18 -4.10 -9.67 21.32
N ILE A 19 -4.19 -8.34 21.43
CA ILE A 19 -4.38 -7.65 22.69
C ILE A 19 -5.73 -8.05 23.33
N LEU A 20 -6.79 -8.20 22.53
CA LEU A 20 -8.10 -8.60 23.06
C LEU A 20 -8.17 -10.07 23.54
N GLN A 21 -7.21 -10.89 23.16
CA GLN A 21 -7.11 -12.29 23.63
C GLN A 21 -6.42 -12.41 25.01
N HIS A 22 -5.82 -11.32 25.51
CA HIS A 22 -5.26 -11.30 26.84
C HIS A 22 -6.34 -11.25 27.91
N ALA A 23 -6.10 -11.92 29.02
CA ALA A 23 -6.99 -11.87 30.17
C ALA A 23 -7.07 -10.44 30.73
N VAL A 24 -8.24 -10.01 31.16
CA VAL A 24 -8.52 -8.63 31.61
C VAL A 24 -7.71 -8.22 32.85
N ASP A 25 -7.33 -9.19 33.67
CA ASP A 25 -6.55 -9.01 34.90
C ASP A 25 -5.02 -9.03 34.66
N VAL A 26 -4.59 -9.23 33.41
CA VAL A 26 -3.17 -9.23 33.05
C VAL A 26 -2.74 -7.83 32.62
N ASP A 27 -1.77 -7.25 33.35
CA ASP A 27 -1.15 -6.00 32.97
C ASP A 27 -0.18 -6.20 31.80
N ILE A 28 -0.60 -5.84 30.58
CA ILE A 28 0.20 -5.94 29.37
C ILE A 28 1.51 -5.13 29.50
N SER A 29 1.51 -4.04 30.24
CA SER A 29 2.70 -3.19 30.39
C SER A 29 3.85 -3.92 31.12
N SER A 30 3.52 -4.89 31.96
CA SER A 30 4.50 -5.74 32.65
C SER A 30 5.28 -6.67 31.73
N MET A 31 4.77 -6.93 30.52
CA MET A 31 5.36 -7.82 29.52
C MET A 31 6.34 -7.12 28.58
N LYS A 32 6.66 -5.85 28.83
CA LYS A 32 7.52 -5.04 27.95
C LYS A 32 8.91 -5.65 27.76
N ASP A 33 9.45 -6.27 28.80
CA ASP A 33 10.67 -7.05 28.71
C ASP A 33 10.35 -8.49 28.28
N TYR A 34 10.23 -8.68 26.96
CA TYR A 34 9.98 -9.99 26.38
C TYR A 34 11.22 -10.91 26.33
N THR A 35 12.37 -10.47 26.86
CA THR A 35 13.54 -11.35 27.09
C THR A 35 13.40 -12.09 28.41
N ASN A 36 12.52 -11.62 29.30
CA ASN A 36 12.20 -12.28 30.55
C ASN A 36 11.67 -13.71 30.30
N PRO A 37 12.18 -14.72 31.01
CA PRO A 37 11.75 -16.13 30.85
C PRO A 37 10.24 -16.38 30.96
N TYR A 38 9.49 -15.52 31.63
CA TYR A 38 8.03 -15.65 31.77
C TYR A 38 7.22 -15.00 30.64
N PHE A 39 7.86 -14.16 29.83
CA PHE A 39 7.18 -13.36 28.79
C PHE A 39 7.77 -13.55 27.40
N ASN A 40 8.77 -14.42 27.28
CA ASN A 40 9.37 -14.74 25.98
C ASN A 40 8.47 -15.69 25.16
N THR A 41 8.84 -15.93 23.93
CA THR A 41 8.08 -16.78 23.01
C THR A 41 7.97 -18.23 23.49
N ASP A 42 8.98 -18.75 24.24
CA ASP A 42 8.99 -20.11 24.74
C ASP A 42 8.01 -20.33 25.91
N ASN A 43 7.88 -19.34 26.78
CA ASN A 43 7.14 -19.49 28.03
C ASN A 43 6.01 -18.47 28.20
N PHE A 44 5.50 -17.94 27.10
CA PHE A 44 4.38 -17.01 27.16
C PHE A 44 3.14 -17.68 27.78
N TYR A 45 2.47 -17.00 28.69
CA TYR A 45 1.46 -17.57 29.58
C TYR A 45 0.21 -18.12 28.89
N THR A 46 -0.03 -17.77 27.63
CA THR A 46 -1.18 -18.26 26.84
C THR A 46 -0.74 -18.83 25.49
N ALA A 47 -1.42 -19.90 25.07
CA ALA A 47 -1.22 -20.50 23.76
C ALA A 47 -1.92 -19.73 22.63
N TYR A 48 -2.84 -18.81 22.97
CA TYR A 48 -3.70 -18.12 22.00
C TYR A 48 -3.17 -16.78 21.52
N ALA A 49 -2.18 -16.22 22.19
CA ALA A 49 -1.60 -14.93 21.84
C ALA A 49 -0.08 -14.94 21.99
N GLU A 50 0.59 -13.95 21.42
CA GLU A 50 2.00 -13.68 21.62
C GLU A 50 2.19 -12.41 22.45
N ASN A 51 3.41 -12.27 23.01
CA ASN A 51 3.78 -11.03 23.66
C ASN A 51 3.68 -9.86 22.66
N PRO A 52 2.78 -8.88 22.86
CA PRO A 52 2.55 -7.81 21.90
C PRO A 52 3.79 -6.93 21.67
N TYR A 53 4.66 -6.78 22.62
CA TYR A 53 5.93 -6.04 22.46
C TYR A 53 6.91 -6.81 21.58
N TRP A 54 6.99 -8.12 21.73
CA TRP A 54 7.78 -8.97 20.86
C TRP A 54 7.28 -8.90 19.42
N VAL A 55 5.96 -8.98 19.20
CA VAL A 55 5.34 -8.86 17.88
C VAL A 55 5.63 -7.49 17.25
N LEU A 56 5.56 -6.42 18.04
CA LEU A 56 5.85 -5.07 17.56
C LEU A 56 7.30 -4.92 17.10
N ASP A 57 8.24 -5.59 17.71
CA ASP A 57 9.66 -5.48 17.36
C ASP A 57 10.05 -6.39 16.19
N HIS A 58 9.49 -7.60 16.11
CA HIS A 58 9.91 -8.63 15.17
C HIS A 58 9.06 -8.67 13.90
N ASN A 59 7.79 -8.31 13.98
CA ASN A 59 6.88 -8.30 12.83
C ASN A 59 6.63 -6.88 12.34
N ARG A 60 6.87 -6.61 11.07
CA ARG A 60 6.78 -5.26 10.52
C ARG A 60 6.05 -5.21 9.18
N ASN A 61 5.40 -4.10 8.94
CA ASN A 61 4.89 -3.71 7.65
C ASN A 61 5.39 -2.28 7.35
N LYS A 62 6.36 -2.16 6.47
CA LYS A 62 6.90 -0.89 6.01
C LYS A 62 6.27 -0.53 4.68
N TYR A 63 5.69 0.65 4.61
CA TYR A 63 5.11 1.20 3.40
C TYR A 63 5.71 2.58 3.12
N GLN A 64 6.13 2.79 1.89
CA GLN A 64 6.63 4.05 1.40
C GLN A 64 6.01 4.31 0.04
N ASP A 65 5.54 5.53 -0.20
CA ASP A 65 5.06 5.99 -1.48
C ASP A 65 5.73 7.32 -1.85
N ASP A 66 6.07 7.43 -3.12
CA ASP A 66 6.58 8.64 -3.73
C ASP A 66 5.60 9.04 -4.83
N ARG A 67 5.04 10.24 -4.72
CA ARG A 67 4.06 10.77 -5.66
C ARG A 67 4.50 12.10 -6.24
N VAL A 68 4.46 12.19 -7.55
CA VAL A 68 4.71 13.43 -8.29
C VAL A 68 3.50 13.71 -9.16
N TYR A 69 2.93 14.90 -9.02
CA TYR A 69 1.80 15.32 -9.85
C TYR A 69 1.94 16.78 -10.27
N GLY A 70 1.34 17.11 -11.40
CA GLY A 70 1.34 18.47 -11.89
C GLY A 70 0.55 18.61 -13.17
N LYS A 71 0.32 19.87 -13.57
CA LYS A 71 -0.30 20.19 -14.84
C LYS A 71 0.35 21.41 -15.49
N ILE A 72 0.34 21.43 -16.81
CA ILE A 72 0.73 22.58 -17.63
C ILE A 72 -0.49 22.96 -18.48
N GLU A 73 -0.76 24.25 -18.58
CA GLU A 73 -1.78 24.82 -19.45
C GLU A 73 -1.14 25.85 -20.34
N LEU A 74 -1.44 25.78 -21.64
CA LEU A 74 -1.05 26.75 -22.64
C LEU A 74 -2.30 27.26 -23.29
N ALA A 75 -2.44 28.58 -23.37
CA ALA A 75 -3.51 29.26 -24.06
C ALA A 75 -2.93 30.17 -25.14
N PHE A 76 -3.48 30.08 -26.33
CA PHE A 76 -3.09 30.85 -27.48
C PHE A 76 -4.31 31.56 -28.11
N GLU A 77 -4.25 32.87 -28.24
CA GLU A 77 -5.28 33.63 -28.92
C GLU A 77 -5.04 33.60 -30.45
N ILE A 78 -5.89 32.87 -31.16
CA ILE A 78 -5.79 32.70 -32.60
C ILE A 78 -6.23 34.00 -33.31
N MET A 79 -7.34 34.57 -32.86
CA MET A 79 -7.89 35.85 -33.28
C MET A 79 -8.77 36.44 -32.18
N LYS A 80 -9.12 37.67 -32.27
CA LYS A 80 -9.98 38.35 -31.28
C LYS A 80 -11.29 37.55 -31.10
N GLY A 81 -11.50 37.07 -29.86
CA GLY A 81 -12.67 36.26 -29.49
C GLY A 81 -12.51 34.75 -29.72
N LEU A 82 -11.37 34.27 -30.20
CA LEU A 82 -11.13 32.82 -30.36
C LEU A 82 -9.80 32.39 -29.72
N LYS A 83 -9.86 31.53 -28.75
CA LYS A 83 -8.69 30.98 -28.02
C LYS A 83 -8.61 29.48 -28.16
N ALA A 84 -7.41 28.99 -28.41
CA ALA A 84 -7.07 27.57 -28.26
C ALA A 84 -6.42 27.35 -26.91
N VAL A 85 -6.84 26.32 -26.19
CA VAL A 85 -6.29 25.94 -24.88
C VAL A 85 -5.89 24.48 -24.91
N GLY A 86 -4.67 24.22 -24.49
CA GLY A 86 -4.15 22.87 -24.28
C GLY A 86 -3.76 22.67 -22.82
N ARG A 87 -4.18 21.57 -22.23
CA ARG A 87 -3.85 21.15 -20.86
C ARG A 87 -3.22 19.78 -20.89
N LEU A 88 -2.13 19.61 -20.19
CA LEU A 88 -1.51 18.31 -19.97
C LEU A 88 -1.26 18.16 -18.47
N GLY A 89 -1.82 17.14 -17.86
CA GLY A 89 -1.64 16.77 -16.47
C GLY A 89 -1.01 15.38 -16.35
N GLY A 90 -0.26 15.18 -15.29
CA GLY A 90 0.28 13.89 -14.93
C GLY A 90 0.25 13.68 -13.42
N ASP A 91 0.03 12.43 -13.01
CA ASP A 91 0.09 11.96 -11.62
C ASP A 91 0.76 10.59 -11.62
N PHE A 92 1.91 10.50 -10.95
CA PHE A 92 2.76 9.33 -10.93
C PHE A 92 3.02 8.94 -9.48
N THR A 93 2.60 7.75 -9.11
CA THR A 93 2.81 7.19 -7.78
C THR A 93 3.59 5.89 -7.88
N ASN A 94 4.69 5.80 -7.15
CA ASN A 94 5.42 4.57 -6.92
C ASN A 94 5.36 4.23 -5.44
N ALA A 95 4.83 3.06 -5.10
CA ALA A 95 4.76 2.60 -3.73
C ALA A 95 5.57 1.31 -3.54
N THR A 96 6.22 1.20 -2.41
CA THR A 96 6.95 0.01 -1.99
C THR A 96 6.44 -0.45 -0.64
N GLN A 97 6.10 -1.72 -0.54
CA GLN A 97 5.71 -2.35 0.70
C GLN A 97 6.65 -3.52 1.00
N LYS A 98 7.18 -3.55 2.23
CA LYS A 98 7.91 -4.68 2.78
C LYS A 98 7.20 -5.13 4.04
N ARG A 99 6.77 -6.38 4.07
CA ARG A 99 6.11 -6.99 5.22
C ARG A 99 6.82 -8.26 5.59
N TRP A 100 7.02 -8.48 6.87
CA TRP A 100 7.57 -9.72 7.39
C TRP A 100 6.99 -10.10 8.74
N ASN A 101 6.95 -11.40 8.97
CA ASN A 101 6.72 -12.01 10.26
C ASN A 101 7.95 -12.90 10.57
N GLU A 102 8.41 -12.82 11.78
CA GLU A 102 9.57 -13.56 12.25
C GLU A 102 9.34 -15.07 12.24
N LYS A 103 10.42 -15.83 12.04
CA LYS A 103 10.44 -17.27 12.25
C LYS A 103 10.51 -17.56 13.75
N VAL A 104 9.59 -18.38 14.25
CA VAL A 104 9.58 -18.78 15.64
C VAL A 104 9.64 -20.31 15.75
N THR A 105 10.62 -20.75 16.49
CA THR A 105 10.75 -22.16 16.92
C THR A 105 10.79 -22.16 18.43
N PHE A 106 10.04 -23.08 19.06
CA PHE A 106 10.02 -23.18 20.51
C PHE A 106 11.08 -24.18 20.98
N ALA A 107 11.69 -23.88 22.13
CA ALA A 107 12.59 -24.81 22.78
C ALA A 107 11.82 -26.06 23.22
N SER A 108 12.48 -27.24 23.10
CA SER A 108 11.87 -28.49 23.51
C SER A 108 11.59 -28.52 25.01
N GLY A 109 10.36 -28.88 25.38
CA GLY A 109 9.87 -28.84 26.75
C GLY A 109 9.43 -27.47 27.25
N SER A 110 9.45 -26.45 26.39
CA SER A 110 8.95 -25.12 26.74
C SER A 110 7.44 -25.13 26.95
N TRP A 111 6.94 -24.16 27.70
CA TRP A 111 5.50 -24.01 27.96
C TRP A 111 4.69 -23.83 26.66
N SER A 112 5.21 -23.07 25.70
CA SER A 112 4.57 -22.87 24.41
C SER A 112 4.49 -24.15 23.58
N GLU A 113 5.56 -24.95 23.55
CA GLU A 113 5.55 -26.24 22.87
C GLU A 113 4.58 -27.23 23.53
N LEU A 114 4.65 -27.39 24.86
CA LEU A 114 3.77 -28.28 25.62
C LEU A 114 2.30 -27.84 25.57
N GLY A 115 2.02 -26.52 25.48
CA GLY A 115 0.71 -25.94 25.29
C GLY A 115 0.13 -26.11 23.90
N GLY A 116 0.87 -26.73 22.98
CA GLY A 116 0.42 -27.01 21.61
C GLY A 116 0.49 -25.81 20.68
N LYS A 117 1.24 -24.76 21.03
CA LYS A 117 1.47 -23.61 20.17
C LYS A 117 2.22 -24.01 18.90
N LYS A 118 1.75 -23.52 17.76
CA LYS A 118 2.39 -23.88 16.48
C LYS A 118 3.61 -23.01 16.21
N GLN A 119 4.70 -23.65 15.81
CA GLN A 119 5.88 -22.96 15.32
C GLN A 119 5.53 -22.12 14.07
N GLN A 120 6.16 -20.95 13.94
CA GLN A 120 5.95 -20.07 12.81
C GLN A 120 7.14 -20.16 11.85
N PRO A 121 6.92 -20.51 10.58
CA PRO A 121 7.99 -20.63 9.61
C PRO A 121 8.58 -19.29 9.21
N GLY A 122 7.93 -18.17 9.59
CA GLY A 122 8.26 -16.84 9.13
C GLY A 122 7.81 -16.56 7.71
N THR A 123 7.60 -15.29 7.39
CA THR A 123 7.21 -14.86 6.04
C THR A 123 7.90 -13.56 5.66
N TYR A 124 8.12 -13.38 4.36
CA TYR A 124 8.61 -12.11 3.84
C TYR A 124 7.90 -11.74 2.54
N THR A 125 7.45 -10.50 2.43
CA THR A 125 6.79 -9.99 1.23
C THR A 125 7.45 -8.68 0.79
N GLU A 126 7.81 -8.60 -0.47
CA GLU A 126 8.06 -7.35 -1.16
C GLU A 126 6.98 -7.09 -2.20
N ARG A 127 6.45 -5.87 -2.22
CA ARG A 127 5.50 -5.42 -3.23
C ARG A 127 5.90 -4.03 -3.72
N ARG A 128 5.84 -3.85 -5.03
CA ARG A 128 6.02 -2.56 -5.70
C ARG A 128 4.80 -2.29 -6.55
N ASP A 129 4.14 -1.18 -6.26
CA ASP A 129 2.98 -0.70 -7.00
C ASP A 129 3.38 0.54 -7.79
N LYS A 130 2.92 0.63 -9.02
CA LYS A 130 3.08 1.79 -9.89
C LYS A 130 1.73 2.19 -10.44
N VAL A 131 1.33 3.44 -10.18
CA VAL A 131 0.12 4.04 -10.72
C VAL A 131 0.51 5.30 -11.49
N GLU A 132 0.10 5.36 -12.73
CA GLU A 132 0.37 6.48 -13.63
C GLU A 132 -0.96 6.96 -14.21
N GLN A 133 -1.21 8.25 -14.11
CA GLN A 133 -2.35 8.90 -14.75
C GLN A 133 -1.85 10.05 -15.61
N ILE A 134 -2.34 10.10 -16.84
CA ILE A 134 -2.09 11.18 -17.80
C ILE A 134 -3.43 11.72 -18.24
N ASP A 135 -3.61 13.02 -18.11
CA ASP A 135 -4.76 13.76 -18.55
C ASP A 135 -4.35 14.78 -19.62
N ALA A 136 -4.97 14.73 -20.77
CA ALA A 136 -4.77 15.71 -21.83
C ALA A 136 -6.12 16.26 -22.26
N THR A 137 -6.22 17.59 -22.37
CA THR A 137 -7.42 18.27 -22.83
C THR A 137 -7.02 19.34 -23.84
N ALA A 138 -7.70 19.41 -24.97
CA ALA A 138 -7.56 20.50 -25.89
C ALA A 138 -8.94 21.00 -26.30
N PHE A 139 -9.10 22.34 -26.31
CA PHE A 139 -10.37 22.93 -26.69
C PHE A 139 -10.17 24.31 -27.33
N LEU A 140 -11.15 24.66 -28.16
CA LEU A 140 -11.33 25.98 -28.68
C LEU A 140 -12.45 26.68 -27.90
N ASN A 141 -12.20 27.90 -27.45
CA ASN A 141 -13.20 28.77 -26.83
C ASN A 141 -13.43 29.98 -27.70
N ALA A 142 -14.71 30.22 -28.05
CA ALA A 142 -15.15 31.35 -28.83
C ALA A 142 -16.00 32.27 -27.97
N ASP A 143 -15.72 33.57 -28.01
CA ASP A 143 -16.44 34.60 -27.30
C ASP A 143 -16.61 35.82 -28.25
N TYR A 144 -17.77 35.91 -28.83
CA TYR A 144 -18.09 36.97 -29.81
C TYR A 144 -19.29 37.77 -29.37
N LYS A 145 -19.20 39.10 -29.56
CA LYS A 145 -20.34 40.01 -29.44
C LYS A 145 -20.77 40.47 -30.82
N ILE A 146 -22.03 40.23 -31.15
CA ILE A 146 -22.65 40.60 -32.41
C ILE A 146 -23.62 41.74 -32.13
N GLY A 147 -23.17 42.99 -32.41
CA GLY A 147 -23.93 44.17 -32.03
C GLY A 147 -23.90 44.45 -30.53
N GLU A 148 -24.92 45.17 -30.02
CA GLU A 148 -25.02 45.49 -28.59
C GLU A 148 -25.83 44.45 -27.79
N ASP A 149 -26.66 43.64 -28.46
CA ASP A 149 -27.68 42.80 -27.84
C ASP A 149 -27.37 41.29 -27.85
N ILE A 150 -26.39 40.85 -28.65
CA ILE A 150 -26.12 39.43 -28.80
C ILE A 150 -24.68 39.08 -28.38
N ALA A 151 -24.55 38.28 -27.34
CA ALA A 151 -23.28 37.65 -26.96
C ALA A 151 -23.33 36.14 -27.27
N LEU A 152 -22.34 35.62 -27.96
CA LEU A 152 -22.24 34.22 -28.37
C LEU A 152 -21.01 33.64 -27.75
N ASN A 153 -21.22 32.70 -26.83
CA ASN A 153 -20.15 31.96 -26.16
C ASN A 153 -20.22 30.49 -26.59
N GLY A 154 -19.09 29.94 -26.99
CA GLY A 154 -19.04 28.54 -27.39
C GLY A 154 -17.72 27.89 -27.07
N MET A 155 -17.75 26.61 -26.77
CA MET A 155 -16.57 25.81 -26.55
C MET A 155 -16.73 24.44 -27.20
N ILE A 156 -15.67 23.98 -27.87
CA ILE A 156 -15.58 22.60 -28.41
C ILE A 156 -14.21 22.04 -28.10
N GLY A 157 -14.16 20.81 -27.69
CA GLY A 157 -12.89 20.20 -27.35
C GLY A 157 -12.96 18.70 -27.18
N TRP A 158 -11.82 18.15 -26.85
CA TRP A 158 -11.64 16.75 -26.51
C TRP A 158 -10.79 16.58 -25.24
N ASN A 159 -10.97 15.45 -24.58
CA ASN A 159 -10.14 15.06 -23.46
C ASN A 159 -9.70 13.61 -23.60
N LEU A 160 -8.53 13.34 -23.06
CA LEU A 160 -7.95 12.01 -22.91
C LEU A 160 -7.59 11.85 -21.44
N ASN A 161 -8.07 10.77 -20.83
CA ASN A 161 -7.59 10.30 -19.54
C ASN A 161 -7.04 8.89 -19.71
N GLN A 162 -5.79 8.66 -19.35
CA GLN A 162 -5.20 7.34 -19.34
C GLN A 162 -4.66 7.04 -17.96
N GLN A 163 -5.11 5.94 -17.40
CA GLN A 163 -4.61 5.39 -16.15
C GLN A 163 -3.95 4.03 -16.41
N THR A 164 -2.76 3.85 -15.87
CA THR A 164 -2.04 2.57 -15.89
C THR A 164 -1.72 2.19 -14.45
N SER A 165 -2.07 0.97 -14.07
CA SER A 165 -1.77 0.42 -12.76
C SER A 165 -1.00 -0.89 -12.95
N SER A 166 0.09 -1.05 -12.23
CA SER A 166 0.84 -2.29 -12.24
C SER A 166 1.41 -2.60 -10.87
N TYR A 167 1.59 -3.88 -10.57
CA TYR A 167 2.35 -4.29 -9.40
C TYR A 167 3.20 -5.53 -9.67
N LEU A 168 4.28 -5.60 -8.90
CA LEU A 168 5.11 -6.79 -8.71
C LEU A 168 5.05 -7.15 -7.23
N LYS A 169 4.62 -8.36 -6.90
CA LYS A 169 4.61 -8.89 -5.53
C LYS A 169 5.40 -10.19 -5.49
N SER A 170 6.37 -10.27 -4.57
CA SER A 170 7.08 -11.49 -4.25
C SER A 170 6.80 -11.85 -2.80
N TYR A 171 6.35 -13.08 -2.59
CA TYR A 171 5.99 -13.62 -1.29
C TYR A 171 6.84 -14.86 -0.99
N LEU A 172 7.45 -14.86 0.19
CA LEU A 172 8.24 -15.96 0.70
C LEU A 172 7.54 -16.53 1.93
N TYR A 173 7.33 -17.83 1.94
CA TYR A 173 6.87 -18.59 3.09
C TYR A 173 7.99 -19.51 3.57
N GLY A 174 8.30 -19.43 4.86
CA GLY A 174 9.41 -20.17 5.45
C GLY A 174 10.76 -19.47 5.29
N LEU A 175 11.23 -18.90 6.38
CA LEU A 175 12.58 -18.32 6.48
C LEU A 175 13.57 -19.41 6.89
N GLU A 176 14.72 -19.48 6.24
CA GLU A 176 15.81 -20.38 6.63
C GLU A 176 16.46 -19.89 7.92
N GLN A 177 16.81 -18.60 7.97
CA GLN A 177 17.43 -17.96 9.13
C GLN A 177 16.51 -16.94 9.77
N PRO A 178 16.31 -16.97 11.10
CA PRO A 178 15.56 -15.93 11.81
C PRO A 178 16.28 -14.58 11.74
N GLY A 179 15.51 -13.48 11.80
CA GLY A 179 16.05 -12.12 11.81
C GLY A 179 16.59 -11.60 10.47
N TRP A 180 16.63 -12.43 9.43
CA TRP A 180 17.09 -12.03 8.09
C TRP A 180 15.92 -11.97 7.09
N PHE A 181 15.37 -10.78 6.90
CA PHE A 181 14.18 -10.54 6.05
C PHE A 181 14.59 -10.18 4.62
N ASN A 182 14.78 -11.19 3.81
CA ASN A 182 15.20 -11.09 2.42
C ASN A 182 14.55 -12.20 1.58
N LEU A 183 14.25 -11.95 0.30
CA LEU A 183 13.74 -12.97 -0.62
C LEU A 183 14.70 -14.14 -0.86
N ALA A 184 15.99 -13.93 -0.60
CA ALA A 184 17.00 -14.98 -0.68
C ALA A 184 17.05 -15.90 0.55
N ASN A 185 16.34 -15.56 1.63
CA ASN A 185 16.31 -16.32 2.88
C ASN A 185 15.15 -17.32 2.94
N GLY A 186 14.81 -17.95 1.86
CA GLY A 186 13.70 -18.88 1.80
C GLY A 186 14.12 -20.33 1.82
N VAL A 187 13.40 -21.14 2.57
CA VAL A 187 13.45 -22.61 2.45
C VAL A 187 13.05 -23.02 1.04
N ASP A 188 12.04 -22.33 0.49
CA ASP A 188 11.56 -22.51 -0.88
C ASP A 188 11.74 -21.22 -1.70
N LYS A 189 11.56 -21.35 -3.02
CA LYS A 189 11.61 -20.19 -3.92
C LYS A 189 10.43 -19.24 -3.68
N PRO A 190 10.65 -17.91 -3.71
CA PRO A 190 9.57 -16.96 -3.56
C PRO A 190 8.52 -17.10 -4.66
N MET A 191 7.24 -16.99 -4.30
CA MET A 191 6.14 -16.89 -5.25
C MET A 191 6.05 -15.44 -5.74
N THR A 192 6.20 -15.25 -7.05
CA THR A 192 6.15 -13.92 -7.66
C THR A 192 4.93 -13.77 -8.54
N THR A 193 4.21 -12.68 -8.37
CA THR A 193 3.02 -12.33 -9.13
C THR A 193 3.19 -10.93 -9.73
N THR A 194 2.83 -10.79 -10.99
CA THR A 194 2.79 -9.51 -11.69
C THR A 194 1.38 -9.22 -12.15
N TYR A 195 1.03 -7.95 -12.15
CA TYR A 195 -0.24 -7.47 -12.69
C TYR A 195 -0.01 -6.15 -13.44
N SER A 196 -0.74 -5.94 -14.52
CA SER A 196 -0.76 -4.68 -15.24
C SER A 196 -2.13 -4.47 -15.87
N ASP A 197 -2.68 -3.28 -15.67
CA ASP A 197 -3.93 -2.83 -16.27
C ASP A 197 -3.75 -1.43 -16.85
N ARG A 198 -4.44 -1.18 -17.97
CA ARG A 198 -4.47 0.13 -18.62
C ARG A 198 -5.89 0.47 -19.02
N ARG A 199 -6.39 1.57 -18.54
CA ARG A 199 -7.67 2.15 -18.91
C ARG A 199 -7.44 3.47 -19.66
N ARG A 200 -8.11 3.64 -20.78
CA ARG A 200 -8.09 4.89 -21.54
C ARG A 200 -9.52 5.34 -21.82
N LEU A 201 -9.78 6.61 -21.55
CA LEU A 201 -11.04 7.28 -21.83
C LEU A 201 -10.75 8.45 -22.78
N VAL A 202 -11.55 8.56 -23.81
CA VAL A 202 -11.51 9.69 -24.74
C VAL A 202 -12.91 10.27 -24.79
N GLY A 203 -13.03 11.56 -24.59
CA GLY A 203 -14.30 12.29 -24.64
C GLY A 203 -14.24 13.45 -25.63
N LEU A 204 -15.35 13.72 -26.27
CA LEU A 204 -15.61 14.96 -27.02
C LEU A 204 -16.65 15.75 -26.26
N PHE A 205 -16.50 17.06 -26.22
CA PHE A 205 -17.44 17.94 -25.55
C PHE A 205 -17.67 19.22 -26.38
N ALA A 206 -18.89 19.72 -26.31
CA ALA A 206 -19.26 20.99 -26.89
C ALA A 206 -20.25 21.70 -25.95
N GLN A 207 -20.13 23.01 -25.84
CA GLN A 207 -21.02 23.87 -25.08
C GLN A 207 -21.28 25.14 -25.90
N GLY A 208 -22.49 25.67 -25.82
CA GLY A 208 -22.88 26.95 -26.44
C GLY A 208 -23.92 27.70 -25.59
N GLU A 209 -23.82 28.99 -25.55
CA GLU A 209 -24.73 29.89 -24.86
C GLU A 209 -24.89 31.15 -25.69
#